data_1588965570c751239282b978ffdb217f
#
_entry.id   1588965570c751239282b978ffdb217f
#
_cell.length_a   1.000
_cell.length_b   1.000
_cell.length_c   1.000
_cell.angle_alpha   90.00
_cell.angle_beta   90.00
_cell.angle_gamma   90.00
#
_symmetry.space_group_name_H-M   'P 1'
#
loop_
_entity.id
_entity.type
_entity.pdbx_description
1 polymer ?
#
loop_
_entity_poly.entity_id
_entity_poly.type
_entity_poly.pdbx_seq_one_letter_code
_entity_poly.pdbx_strand_id
1 'polypeptide(L)'
;MTARNLCPRPLWEQIPRIRQAGIRRVILREKDLSADAYTDLAERVLRACKANGVTLVIHNFPETARLLGVTALHMPLPLLTAALCAEFETVGTSVHSLEQLKQAEQRGADYVTAGHVYATDCKKGLPPRGTAFLREICSGTALPVYAIGGISAEKLPEIAQTGAAGACIMSGAMRL
;
A
#
# COMPACT_ATOMS: atom_id res chain seq x y z
N MET A 1 -4.31 2.35 -0.47
CA MET A 1 -4.16 1.46 -1.66
C MET A 1 -5.43 1.58 -2.50
N THR A 2 -5.31 1.71 -3.82
CA THR A 2 -6.49 1.92 -4.68
C THR A 2 -7.21 0.62 -5.05
N ALA A 3 -8.46 0.79 -5.50
CA ALA A 3 -9.30 -0.20 -6.15
C ALA A 3 -10.35 0.63 -6.94
N ARG A 4 -10.05 0.96 -8.21
CA ARG A 4 -10.86 1.90 -9.00
C ARG A 4 -12.33 1.47 -9.17
N ASN A 5 -12.58 0.16 -9.18
CA ASN A 5 -13.93 -0.40 -9.27
C ASN A 5 -14.81 -0.11 -8.03
N LEU A 6 -14.22 0.33 -6.91
CA LEU A 6 -14.92 0.75 -5.70
C LEU A 6 -15.09 2.27 -5.62
N CYS A 7 -14.44 3.01 -6.50
CA CYS A 7 -14.45 4.47 -6.51
C CYS A 7 -15.60 4.97 -7.38
N PRO A 8 -16.51 5.84 -6.87
CA PRO A 8 -17.65 6.36 -7.64
C PRO A 8 -17.23 7.41 -8.69
N ARG A 9 -15.97 7.77 -8.75
CA ARG A 9 -15.40 8.76 -9.66
C ARG A 9 -14.01 8.30 -10.16
N PRO A 10 -13.43 8.95 -11.18
CA PRO A 10 -12.05 8.70 -11.61
C PRO A 10 -11.06 8.87 -10.44
N LEU A 11 -10.03 8.01 -10.36
CA LEU A 11 -9.07 8.01 -9.23
C LEU A 11 -8.37 9.38 -9.05
N TRP A 12 -8.06 10.09 -10.13
CA TRP A 12 -7.42 11.41 -10.02
C TRP A 12 -8.33 12.47 -9.38
N GLU A 13 -9.65 12.33 -9.47
CA GLU A 13 -10.63 13.20 -8.80
C GLU A 13 -10.82 12.78 -7.32
N GLN A 14 -10.46 11.55 -6.96
CA GLN A 14 -10.50 11.07 -5.57
C GLN A 14 -9.32 11.58 -4.74
N ILE A 15 -8.18 11.93 -5.36
CA ILE A 15 -6.96 12.34 -4.65
C ILE A 15 -7.16 13.55 -3.72
N PRO A 16 -7.86 14.65 -4.12
CA PRO A 16 -8.14 15.76 -3.20
C PRO A 16 -8.90 15.32 -1.93
N ARG A 17 -9.88 14.42 -2.06
CA ARG A 17 -10.66 13.90 -0.93
C ARG A 17 -9.81 13.04 -0.01
N ILE A 18 -8.98 12.17 -0.59
CA ILE A 18 -7.99 11.37 0.14
C ILE A 18 -7.06 12.29 0.95
N ARG A 19 -6.62 13.40 0.35
CA ARG A 19 -5.77 14.38 1.04
C ARG A 19 -6.49 15.11 2.17
N GLN A 20 -7.75 15.51 1.96
CA GLN A 20 -8.59 16.13 2.99
C GLN A 20 -8.83 15.19 4.18
N ALA A 21 -8.95 13.90 3.94
CA ALA A 21 -9.03 12.87 4.99
C ALA A 21 -7.69 12.59 5.71
N GLY A 22 -6.66 13.40 5.46
CA GLY A 22 -5.35 13.29 6.12
C GLY A 22 -4.41 12.24 5.53
N ILE A 23 -4.80 11.54 4.48
CA ILE A 23 -3.96 10.52 3.83
C ILE A 23 -2.93 11.22 2.94
N ARG A 24 -1.65 10.89 3.11
CA ARG A 24 -0.52 11.53 2.43
C ARG A 24 0.18 10.65 1.40
N ARG A 25 -0.16 9.35 1.35
CA ARG A 25 0.47 8.38 0.44
C ARG A 25 -0.59 7.49 -0.19
N VAL A 26 -0.49 7.27 -1.50
CA VAL A 26 -1.43 6.44 -2.28
C VAL A 26 -0.64 5.36 -3.02
N ILE A 27 -0.96 4.10 -2.77
CA ILE A 27 -0.45 2.96 -3.56
C ILE A 27 -1.44 2.70 -4.69
N LEU A 28 -1.04 2.95 -5.93
CA LEU A 28 -1.84 2.70 -7.13
C LEU A 28 -1.78 1.22 -7.49
N ARG A 29 -2.84 0.48 -7.18
CA ARG A 29 -2.91 -0.96 -7.38
C ARG A 29 -4.13 -1.34 -8.20
N GLU A 30 -3.92 -1.50 -9.50
CA GLU A 30 -4.95 -1.88 -10.49
C GLU A 30 -4.43 -3.07 -11.31
N LYS A 31 -4.66 -4.28 -10.80
CA LYS A 31 -4.03 -5.52 -11.30
C LYS A 31 -4.59 -6.02 -12.64
N ASP A 32 -5.75 -5.55 -13.02
CA ASP A 32 -6.49 -5.96 -14.20
C ASP A 32 -6.18 -5.10 -15.43
N LEU A 33 -5.34 -4.08 -15.29
CA LEU A 33 -4.91 -3.24 -16.39
C LEU A 33 -3.67 -3.82 -17.10
N SER A 34 -3.60 -3.63 -18.41
CA SER A 34 -2.36 -3.77 -19.18
C SER A 34 -1.34 -2.73 -18.73
N ALA A 35 -0.06 -2.92 -19.06
CA ALA A 35 1.01 -1.98 -18.71
C ALA A 35 0.73 -0.57 -19.27
N ASP A 36 0.28 -0.46 -20.51
CA ASP A 36 -0.03 0.83 -21.17
C ASP A 36 -1.20 1.53 -20.47
N ALA A 37 -2.32 0.82 -20.28
CA ALA A 37 -3.49 1.38 -19.58
C ALA A 37 -3.20 1.75 -18.13
N TYR A 38 -2.31 1.00 -17.46
CA TYR A 38 -1.84 1.33 -16.12
C TYR A 38 -0.98 2.59 -16.14
N THR A 39 -0.10 2.74 -17.13
CA THR A 39 0.78 3.92 -17.27
C THR A 39 -0.03 5.19 -17.53
N ASP A 40 -1.03 5.15 -18.42
CA ASP A 40 -1.93 6.26 -18.69
C ASP A 40 -2.70 6.69 -17.43
N LEU A 41 -3.20 5.72 -16.66
CA LEU A 41 -3.86 5.98 -15.39
C LEU A 41 -2.88 6.58 -14.36
N ALA A 42 -1.68 5.99 -14.25
CA ALA A 42 -0.66 6.42 -13.30
C ALA A 42 -0.22 7.87 -13.56
N GLU A 43 -0.09 8.28 -14.82
CA GLU A 43 0.24 9.65 -15.19
C GLU A 43 -0.81 10.67 -14.69
N ARG A 44 -2.11 10.36 -14.91
CA ARG A 44 -3.22 11.21 -14.44
C ARG A 44 -3.25 11.30 -12.91
N VAL A 45 -3.09 10.16 -12.23
CA VAL A 45 -3.06 10.09 -10.76
C VAL A 45 -1.83 10.81 -10.22
N LEU A 46 -0.66 10.71 -10.86
CA LEU A 46 0.56 11.40 -10.46
C LEU A 46 0.38 12.92 -10.51
N ARG A 47 -0.22 13.45 -11.58
CA ARG A 47 -0.53 14.90 -11.68
C ARG A 47 -1.42 15.36 -10.52
N ALA A 48 -2.48 14.61 -10.23
CA ALA A 48 -3.37 14.91 -9.11
C ALA A 48 -2.65 14.80 -7.74
N CYS A 49 -1.79 13.80 -7.57
CA CYS A 49 -1.00 13.63 -6.36
C CYS A 49 -0.04 14.81 -6.15
N LYS A 50 0.71 15.22 -7.18
CA LYS A 50 1.60 16.38 -7.12
C LYS A 50 0.86 17.67 -6.74
N ALA A 51 -0.30 17.93 -7.36
CA ALA A 51 -1.12 19.10 -7.09
C ALA A 51 -1.69 19.15 -5.65
N ASN A 52 -1.80 17.99 -4.98
CA ASN A 52 -2.40 17.89 -3.64
C ASN A 52 -1.39 17.51 -2.53
N GLY A 53 -0.09 17.46 -2.82
CA GLY A 53 0.92 17.06 -1.84
C GLY A 53 0.72 15.64 -1.30
N VAL A 54 0.37 14.70 -2.20
CA VAL A 54 0.22 13.28 -1.94
C VAL A 54 1.35 12.52 -2.63
N THR A 55 2.02 11.61 -1.94
CA THR A 55 3.02 10.73 -2.54
C THR A 55 2.34 9.60 -3.30
N LEU A 56 2.65 9.44 -4.57
CA LEU A 56 2.25 8.28 -5.36
C LEU A 56 3.27 7.15 -5.18
N VAL A 57 2.77 5.95 -4.94
CA VAL A 57 3.54 4.69 -4.92
C VAL A 57 3.01 3.81 -6.03
N ILE A 58 3.86 3.41 -6.95
CA ILE A 58 3.51 2.50 -8.05
C ILE A 58 3.52 1.05 -7.56
N HIS A 59 2.47 0.30 -7.86
CA HIS A 59 2.39 -1.11 -7.49
C HIS A 59 2.67 -2.01 -8.68
N ASN A 60 3.72 -2.85 -8.56
CA ASN A 60 4.05 -3.94 -9.50
C ASN A 60 4.38 -3.54 -10.96
N PHE A 61 4.62 -2.26 -11.23
CA PHE A 61 5.02 -1.76 -12.56
C PHE A 61 6.26 -0.86 -12.46
N PRO A 62 7.47 -1.43 -12.21
CA PRO A 62 8.69 -0.64 -12.07
C PRO A 62 9.01 0.17 -13.33
N GLU A 63 8.72 -0.34 -14.53
CA GLU A 63 8.93 0.38 -15.80
C GLU A 63 8.07 1.67 -15.86
N THR A 64 6.81 1.59 -15.44
CA THR A 64 5.96 2.79 -15.33
C THR A 64 6.53 3.79 -14.32
N ALA A 65 7.07 3.31 -13.19
CA ALA A 65 7.68 4.19 -12.20
C ALA A 65 8.90 4.91 -12.80
N ARG A 66 9.78 4.22 -13.54
CA ARG A 66 10.93 4.81 -14.25
C ARG A 66 10.47 5.85 -15.26
N LEU A 67 9.51 5.49 -16.13
CA LEU A 67 9.00 6.37 -17.17
C LEU A 67 8.42 7.68 -16.60
N LEU A 68 7.71 7.59 -15.48
CA LEU A 68 7.04 8.74 -14.86
C LEU A 68 7.90 9.47 -13.80
N GLY A 69 9.11 9.00 -13.52
CA GLY A 69 9.99 9.55 -12.48
C GLY A 69 9.41 9.41 -11.07
N VAL A 70 8.68 8.31 -10.80
CA VAL A 70 8.17 7.98 -9.47
C VAL A 70 9.19 7.14 -8.74
N THR A 71 9.64 7.59 -7.58
CA THR A 71 10.74 6.96 -6.82
C THR A 71 10.26 5.97 -5.74
N ALA A 72 8.94 5.76 -5.64
CA ALA A 72 8.34 4.88 -4.63
C ALA A 72 7.59 3.70 -5.27
N LEU A 73 7.94 2.48 -4.85
CA LEU A 73 7.33 1.22 -5.30
C LEU A 73 6.66 0.43 -4.17
N HIS A 74 5.70 -0.39 -4.53
CA HIS A 74 5.18 -1.47 -3.71
C HIS A 74 5.11 -2.76 -4.52
N MET A 75 5.98 -3.71 -4.21
CA MET A 75 6.13 -4.94 -4.99
C MET A 75 5.47 -6.13 -4.29
N PRO A 76 4.89 -7.08 -5.03
CA PRO A 76 4.62 -8.42 -4.48
C PRO A 76 5.92 -9.04 -3.98
N LEU A 77 5.90 -9.66 -2.78
CA LEU A 77 7.11 -10.22 -2.19
C LEU A 77 7.90 -11.17 -3.13
N PRO A 78 7.28 -12.06 -3.92
CA PRO A 78 8.03 -12.91 -4.86
C PRO A 78 8.81 -12.13 -5.93
N LEU A 79 8.34 -10.92 -6.28
CA LEU A 79 8.94 -10.06 -7.31
C LEU A 79 9.86 -8.96 -6.74
N LEU A 80 9.93 -8.85 -5.41
CA LEU A 80 10.84 -7.93 -4.74
C LEU A 80 12.28 -8.43 -4.89
N THR A 81 13.18 -7.57 -5.35
CA THR A 81 14.61 -7.88 -5.50
C THR A 81 15.47 -6.78 -4.86
N ALA A 82 16.68 -7.14 -4.42
CA ALA A 82 17.63 -6.16 -3.89
C ALA A 82 18.00 -5.09 -4.93
N ALA A 83 18.00 -5.44 -6.23
CA ALA A 83 18.25 -4.48 -7.30
C ALA A 83 17.18 -3.39 -7.36
N LEU A 84 15.89 -3.76 -7.26
CA LEU A 84 14.81 -2.77 -7.19
C LEU A 84 14.91 -1.90 -5.93
N CYS A 85 15.24 -2.49 -4.79
CA CYS A 85 15.41 -1.74 -3.54
C CYS A 85 16.61 -0.78 -3.58
N ALA A 86 17.65 -1.09 -4.33
CA ALA A 86 18.80 -0.19 -4.52
C ALA A 86 18.51 0.93 -5.55
N GLU A 87 17.59 0.70 -6.47
CA GLU A 87 17.29 1.65 -7.55
C GLU A 87 16.28 2.74 -7.12
N PHE A 88 15.28 2.37 -6.32
CA PHE A 88 14.20 3.27 -5.93
C PHE A 88 14.39 3.78 -4.50
N GLU A 89 13.98 5.04 -4.23
CA GLU A 89 14.13 5.66 -2.91
C GLU A 89 13.31 4.96 -1.81
N THR A 90 12.18 4.35 -2.17
CA THR A 90 11.31 3.65 -1.22
C THR A 90 10.64 2.46 -1.88
N VAL A 91 10.94 1.27 -1.42
CA VAL A 91 10.32 0.04 -1.91
C VAL A 91 9.69 -0.74 -0.75
N GLY A 92 8.40 -0.96 -0.82
CA GLY A 92 7.67 -1.76 0.17
C GLY A 92 7.10 -3.05 -0.42
N THR A 93 6.66 -3.92 0.47
CA THR A 93 5.98 -5.16 0.11
C THR A 93 4.89 -5.53 1.11
N SER A 94 4.04 -6.50 0.75
CA SER A 94 3.03 -7.04 1.64
C SER A 94 3.48 -8.37 2.24
N VAL A 95 3.30 -8.54 3.55
CA VAL A 95 3.66 -9.76 4.29
C VAL A 95 2.47 -10.33 5.05
N HIS A 96 2.48 -11.66 5.20
CA HIS A 96 1.42 -12.40 5.86
C HIS A 96 1.96 -13.39 6.92
N SER A 97 3.25 -13.38 7.21
CA SER A 97 3.91 -14.19 8.25
C SER A 97 5.24 -13.56 8.65
N LEU A 98 5.82 -13.98 9.79
CA LEU A 98 7.17 -13.62 10.19
C LEU A 98 8.24 -14.10 9.19
N GLU A 99 8.02 -15.25 8.57
CA GLU A 99 8.93 -15.75 7.54
C GLU A 99 8.96 -14.80 6.33
N GLN A 100 7.79 -14.35 5.86
CA GLN A 100 7.71 -13.38 4.78
C GLN A 100 8.30 -12.03 5.17
N LEU A 101 8.17 -11.61 6.43
CA LEU A 101 8.84 -10.41 6.95
C LEU A 101 10.35 -10.52 6.82
N LYS A 102 10.93 -11.63 7.30
CA LYS A 102 12.39 -11.88 7.17
C LYS A 102 12.85 -11.87 5.71
N GLN A 103 12.08 -12.47 4.81
CA GLN A 103 12.38 -12.41 3.37
C GLN A 103 12.33 -10.99 2.82
N ALA A 104 11.38 -10.17 3.27
CA ALA A 104 11.27 -8.77 2.87
C ALA A 104 12.51 -7.96 3.34
N GLU A 105 12.95 -8.15 4.58
CA GLU A 105 14.15 -7.53 5.13
C GLU A 105 15.40 -7.95 4.36
N GLN A 106 15.59 -9.26 4.12
CA GLN A 106 16.75 -9.79 3.38
C GLN A 106 16.82 -9.25 1.94
N ARG A 107 15.68 -8.90 1.34
CA ARG A 107 15.62 -8.32 0.01
C ARG A 107 15.74 -6.79 0.01
N GLY A 108 15.83 -6.16 1.17
CA GLY A 108 16.06 -4.73 1.33
C GLY A 108 14.78 -3.88 1.25
N ALA A 109 13.62 -4.41 1.63
CA ALA A 109 12.40 -3.60 1.73
C ALA A 109 12.56 -2.46 2.74
N ASP A 110 12.04 -1.27 2.41
CA ASP A 110 12.04 -0.10 3.30
C ASP A 110 10.83 -0.06 4.23
N TYR A 111 9.76 -0.75 3.89
CA TYR A 111 8.56 -0.90 4.71
C TYR A 111 7.76 -2.13 4.31
N VAL A 112 6.88 -2.56 5.20
CA VAL A 112 5.93 -3.64 4.90
C VAL A 112 4.49 -3.23 5.19
N THR A 113 3.54 -3.79 4.41
CA THR A 113 2.13 -3.84 4.82
C THR A 113 1.84 -5.22 5.39
N ALA A 114 1.24 -5.30 6.57
CA ALA A 114 0.96 -6.56 7.26
C ALA A 114 -0.56 -6.79 7.39
N GLY A 115 -1.03 -7.97 6.99
CA GLY A 115 -2.46 -8.27 7.09
C GLY A 115 -2.86 -9.59 6.45
N HIS A 116 -4.19 -9.79 6.30
CA HIS A 116 -5.27 -8.83 6.60
C HIS A 116 -5.61 -8.89 8.10
N VAL A 117 -5.67 -7.73 8.72
CA VAL A 117 -5.86 -7.64 10.19
C VAL A 117 -7.31 -7.95 10.58
N TYR A 118 -8.28 -7.36 9.88
CA TYR A 118 -9.70 -7.57 10.12
C TYR A 118 -10.38 -8.20 8.91
N ALA A 119 -11.58 -8.75 9.11
CA ALA A 119 -12.38 -9.30 8.02
C ALA A 119 -12.58 -8.29 6.90
N THR A 120 -12.48 -8.75 5.66
CA THR A 120 -12.57 -7.88 4.47
C THR A 120 -13.08 -8.66 3.26
N ASP A 121 -13.88 -8.00 2.44
CA ASP A 121 -14.41 -8.58 1.20
C ASP A 121 -13.32 -9.01 0.19
N CYS A 122 -12.13 -8.40 0.28
CA CYS A 122 -11.01 -8.76 -0.58
C CYS A 122 -10.37 -10.12 -0.24
N LYS A 123 -10.73 -10.71 0.90
CA LYS A 123 -10.24 -11.99 1.41
C LYS A 123 -11.38 -12.85 1.95
N LYS A 124 -12.51 -12.90 1.22
CA LYS A 124 -13.67 -13.71 1.60
C LYS A 124 -13.27 -15.15 1.88
N GLY A 125 -13.80 -15.71 2.97
CA GLY A 125 -13.54 -17.10 3.39
C GLY A 125 -12.22 -17.33 4.12
N LEU A 126 -11.35 -16.31 4.24
CA LEU A 126 -10.13 -16.42 5.05
C LEU A 126 -10.34 -15.73 6.41
N PRO A 127 -10.00 -16.39 7.52
CA PRO A 127 -10.10 -15.77 8.85
C PRO A 127 -9.12 -14.59 8.95
N PRO A 128 -9.53 -13.49 9.61
CA PRO A 128 -8.63 -12.37 9.88
C PRO A 128 -7.50 -12.79 10.81
N ARG A 129 -6.32 -12.20 10.63
CA ARG A 129 -5.14 -12.53 11.45
C ARG A 129 -5.16 -11.83 12.81
N GLY A 130 -5.92 -10.74 12.94
CA GLY A 130 -6.07 -10.00 14.19
C GLY A 130 -4.90 -9.08 14.52
N THR A 131 -5.06 -8.33 15.61
CA THR A 131 -4.04 -7.38 16.11
C THR A 131 -2.89 -8.09 16.83
N ALA A 132 -3.09 -9.33 17.31
CA ALA A 132 -2.00 -10.13 17.89
C ALA A 132 -0.93 -10.44 16.82
N PHE A 133 -1.33 -10.88 15.64
CA PHE A 133 -0.43 -11.04 14.50
C PHE A 133 0.29 -9.75 14.14
N LEU A 134 -0.44 -8.62 14.12
CA LEU A 134 0.16 -7.33 13.80
C LEU A 134 1.24 -6.92 14.81
N ARG A 135 0.99 -7.13 16.13
CA ARG A 135 1.99 -6.91 17.19
C ARG A 135 3.22 -7.79 17.00
N GLU A 136 3.02 -9.06 16.67
CA GLU A 136 4.10 -10.01 16.41
C GLU A 136 4.99 -9.54 15.24
N ILE A 137 4.39 -9.09 14.14
CA ILE A 137 5.13 -8.51 13.01
C ILE A 137 5.87 -7.24 13.43
N CYS A 138 5.22 -6.31 14.13
CA CYS A 138 5.85 -5.06 14.57
C CYS A 138 7.03 -5.31 15.52
N SER A 139 6.93 -6.30 16.41
CA SER A 139 8.01 -6.67 17.35
C SER A 139 9.17 -7.38 16.65
N GLY A 140 8.93 -7.98 15.51
CA GLY A 140 9.92 -8.78 14.76
C GLY A 140 10.81 -7.99 13.82
N THR A 141 10.64 -6.65 13.72
CA THR A 141 11.37 -5.83 12.74
C THR A 141 11.57 -4.40 13.21
N ALA A 142 12.61 -3.74 12.68
CA ALA A 142 12.78 -2.29 12.76
C ALA A 142 12.12 -1.54 11.59
N LEU A 143 11.64 -2.24 10.56
CA LEU A 143 10.98 -1.62 9.41
C LEU A 143 9.63 -1.00 9.82
N PRO A 144 9.24 0.13 9.22
CA PRO A 144 7.88 0.63 9.34
C PRO A 144 6.84 -0.40 8.87
N VAL A 145 5.95 -0.79 9.77
CA VAL A 145 4.85 -1.73 9.48
C VAL A 145 3.54 -0.97 9.34
N TYR A 146 2.85 -1.14 8.23
CA TYR A 146 1.52 -0.58 8.02
C TYR A 146 0.47 -1.69 8.04
N ALA A 147 -0.51 -1.57 8.93
CA ALA A 147 -1.63 -2.50 8.99
C ALA A 147 -2.47 -2.44 7.70
N ILE A 148 -2.95 -3.58 7.19
CA ILE A 148 -3.86 -3.62 6.03
C ILE A 148 -4.96 -4.67 6.22
N GLY A 149 -6.14 -4.40 5.65
CA GLY A 149 -7.29 -5.32 5.59
C GLY A 149 -8.37 -5.04 6.62
N GLY A 150 -9.55 -4.66 6.14
CA GLY A 150 -10.75 -4.39 6.94
C GLY A 150 -10.63 -3.20 7.90
N ILE A 151 -9.77 -2.24 7.60
CA ILE A 151 -9.49 -1.09 8.48
C ILE A 151 -10.45 0.04 8.16
N SER A 152 -11.09 0.56 9.22
CA SER A 152 -11.89 1.78 9.23
C SER A 152 -11.31 2.78 10.25
N ALA A 153 -11.82 4.01 10.28
CA ALA A 153 -11.31 5.06 11.16
C ALA A 153 -11.40 4.67 12.65
N GLU A 154 -12.47 4.00 13.05
CA GLU A 154 -12.71 3.57 14.44
C GLU A 154 -11.67 2.56 14.95
N LYS A 155 -10.99 1.84 14.04
CA LYS A 155 -9.97 0.83 14.36
C LYS A 155 -8.56 1.41 14.48
N LEU A 156 -8.35 2.65 14.07
CA LEU A 156 -7.03 3.28 14.10
C LEU A 156 -6.41 3.35 15.50
N PRO A 157 -7.16 3.65 16.58
CA PRO A 157 -6.60 3.65 17.94
C PRO A 157 -6.08 2.27 18.36
N GLU A 158 -6.78 1.18 18.02
CA GLU A 158 -6.34 -0.18 18.33
C GLU A 158 -5.07 -0.55 17.53
N ILE A 159 -5.01 -0.15 16.25
CA ILE A 159 -3.84 -0.37 15.40
C ILE A 159 -2.62 0.38 15.96
N ALA A 160 -2.78 1.63 16.41
CA ALA A 160 -1.69 2.40 16.99
C ALA A 160 -1.05 1.72 18.21
N GLN A 161 -1.85 0.98 19.00
CA GLN A 161 -1.37 0.22 20.18
C GLN A 161 -0.57 -1.05 19.80
N THR A 162 -0.48 -1.40 18.53
CA THR A 162 0.26 -2.60 18.09
C THR A 162 1.73 -2.32 17.75
N GLY A 163 2.16 -1.05 17.77
CA GLY A 163 3.48 -0.63 17.29
C GLY A 163 3.53 -0.38 15.78
N ALA A 164 2.40 -0.49 15.06
CA ALA A 164 2.35 -0.18 13.64
C ALA A 164 2.60 1.32 13.39
N ALA A 165 3.38 1.63 12.36
CA ALA A 165 3.66 2.99 11.91
C ALA A 165 2.42 3.68 11.29
N GLY A 166 1.38 2.92 10.97
CA GLY A 166 0.14 3.44 10.42
C GLY A 166 -0.74 2.35 9.80
N ALA A 167 -1.69 2.79 8.98
CA ALA A 167 -2.65 1.91 8.34
C ALA A 167 -2.79 2.18 6.83
N CYS A 168 -2.97 1.11 6.06
CA CYS A 168 -3.27 1.14 4.65
C CYS A 168 -4.77 0.84 4.44
N ILE A 169 -5.54 1.87 4.12
CA ILE A 169 -6.99 1.80 3.90
C ILE A 169 -7.26 1.67 2.40
N MET A 170 -8.19 0.81 1.99
CA MET A 170 -8.57 0.64 0.59
C MET A 170 -10.03 1.07 0.36
N SER A 171 -11.00 0.24 0.67
CA SER A 171 -12.42 0.49 0.34
C SER A 171 -12.96 1.77 0.98
N GLY A 172 -12.63 2.06 2.23
CA GLY A 172 -13.01 3.31 2.89
C GLY A 172 -12.47 4.54 2.18
N ALA A 173 -11.20 4.51 1.75
CA ALA A 173 -10.58 5.64 1.04
C ALA A 173 -11.15 5.85 -0.38
N MET A 174 -11.68 4.80 -1.01
CA MET A 174 -12.31 4.91 -2.34
C MET A 174 -13.71 5.50 -2.28
N ARG A 175 -14.36 5.49 -1.12
CA ARG A 175 -15.74 5.95 -0.91
C ARG A 175 -15.85 7.32 -0.22
N LEU A 176 -14.74 8.00 -0.01
CA LEU A 176 -14.71 9.36 0.55
C LEU A 176 -15.45 10.38 -0.32
#